data_36d74a65eb9c95c8de3773d9dd1a2544
#
_entry.id   36d74a65eb9c95c8de3773d9dd1a2544
#
_cell.length_a   1.000
_cell.length_b   1.000
_cell.length_c   1.000
_cell.angle_alpha   90.00
_cell.angle_beta   90.00
_cell.angle_gamma   90.00
#
_symmetry.space_group_name_H-M   'P 1'
#
loop_
_entity.id
_entity.type
_entity.pdbx_description
1 polymer ?
#
loop_
_entity_poly.entity_id
_entity_poly.type
_entity_poly.pdbx_seq_one_letter_code
_entity_poly.pdbx_strand_id
1 'polypeptide(L)'
;MIRPFSLAAAILAMALLASISLVSPPLSQAASYRYWTYWLDRDGGWSFSSLGPAFRTPADGSVEGWRFGVTAVVGDTPPRAAASFAAVCGDTPSEEGRKRVALIVDPGFTQDAPAGESGGSAWARCVVAGIDATGFDIVTSQVSVRTQRGLICSLNGFPASECAVTLRDPDPQPTST
;
A
#
# COMPACT_ATOMS: atom_id res chain seq x y z
N MET A 1 34.34 64.53 16.92
CA MET A 1 35.30 63.39 16.95
C MET A 1 34.50 62.09 17.01
N ILE A 2 34.29 61.47 15.88
CA ILE A 2 33.51 60.22 15.75
C ILE A 2 34.48 59.06 15.88
N ARG A 3 34.29 58.20 16.88
CA ARG A 3 35.18 57.09 17.24
C ARG A 3 35.11 55.95 16.19
N PRO A 4 36.27 55.45 15.68
CA PRO A 4 36.31 54.42 14.60
C PRO A 4 35.98 52.98 15.10
N PHE A 5 35.41 52.81 16.30
CA PHE A 5 35.14 51.48 16.87
C PHE A 5 33.88 50.79 16.36
N SER A 6 33.02 51.52 15.62
CA SER A 6 31.70 50.99 15.19
C SER A 6 31.77 50.13 13.92
N LEU A 7 32.72 50.36 13.02
CA LEU A 7 32.79 49.62 11.74
C LEU A 7 33.34 48.20 11.90
N ALA A 8 34.36 48.01 12.74
CA ALA A 8 34.93 46.67 12.96
C ALA A 8 33.95 45.71 13.67
N ALA A 9 33.15 46.22 14.60
CA ALA A 9 32.12 45.43 15.29
C ALA A 9 30.97 45.00 14.36
N ALA A 10 30.60 45.89 13.42
CA ALA A 10 29.55 45.58 12.43
C ALA A 10 29.98 44.51 11.41
N ILE A 11 31.23 44.51 10.99
CA ILE A 11 31.80 43.54 10.02
C ILE A 11 31.91 42.15 10.72
N LEU A 12 32.30 42.10 11.98
CA LEU A 12 32.38 40.83 12.73
C LEU A 12 31.02 40.20 12.97
N ALA A 13 30.01 40.99 13.27
CA ALA A 13 28.63 40.53 13.44
C ALA A 13 28.03 39.96 12.13
N MET A 14 28.33 40.60 11.00
CA MET A 14 27.85 40.14 9.69
C MET A 14 28.54 38.87 9.23
N ALA A 15 29.83 38.67 9.58
CA ALA A 15 30.56 37.42 9.30
C ALA A 15 30.05 36.23 10.12
N LEU A 16 29.59 36.42 11.38
CA LEU A 16 29.03 35.39 12.21
C LEU A 16 27.63 34.96 11.72
N LEU A 17 26.81 35.86 11.20
CA LEU A 17 25.48 35.55 10.66
C LEU A 17 25.54 34.79 9.32
N ALA A 18 26.58 34.97 8.52
CA ALA A 18 26.80 34.25 7.27
C ALA A 18 27.21 32.77 7.48
N SER A 19 27.72 32.42 8.66
CA SER A 19 28.19 31.05 8.95
C SER A 19 27.11 30.08 9.39
N ILE A 20 25.88 30.54 9.64
CA ILE A 20 24.77 29.70 10.18
C ILE A 20 23.94 29.06 9.05
N SER A 21 24.18 29.43 7.79
CA SER A 21 23.25 29.12 6.69
C SER A 21 23.51 27.81 5.92
N LEU A 22 24.38 26.92 6.35
CA LEU A 22 24.77 25.75 5.53
C LEU A 22 24.56 24.37 6.18
N VAL A 23 23.83 24.28 7.26
CA VAL A 23 23.38 22.97 7.74
C VAL A 23 21.96 22.76 7.23
N SER A 24 21.82 22.35 5.97
CA SER A 24 20.57 21.77 5.49
C SER A 24 20.33 20.51 6.27
N PRO A 25 19.18 20.37 6.97
CA PRO A 25 18.83 19.10 7.60
C PRO A 25 18.79 18.02 6.51
N PRO A 26 19.27 16.80 6.77
CA PRO A 26 19.12 15.72 5.83
C PRO A 26 17.64 15.57 5.50
N LEU A 27 17.31 15.51 4.20
CA LEU A 27 15.98 15.19 3.76
C LEU A 27 15.64 13.80 4.33
N SER A 28 14.75 13.75 5.31
CA SER A 28 14.24 12.49 5.83
C SER A 28 13.51 11.82 4.69
N GLN A 29 14.13 10.82 4.07
CA GLN A 29 13.48 10.00 3.06
C GLN A 29 12.35 9.22 3.74
N ALA A 30 11.14 9.37 3.24
CA ALA A 30 10.00 8.61 3.72
C ALA A 30 10.24 7.12 3.43
N ALA A 31 10.10 6.26 4.45
CA ALA A 31 10.20 4.84 4.25
C ALA A 31 9.03 4.38 3.37
N SER A 32 9.33 3.56 2.36
CA SER A 32 8.31 2.87 1.58
C SER A 32 8.06 1.47 2.14
N TYR A 33 6.88 0.94 1.92
CA TYR A 33 6.48 -0.38 2.40
C TYR A 33 5.99 -1.22 1.23
N ARG A 34 6.38 -2.50 1.21
CA ARG A 34 5.94 -3.48 0.22
C ARG A 34 5.09 -4.54 0.90
N TYR A 35 3.80 -4.62 0.52
CA TYR A 35 2.85 -5.53 1.15
C TYR A 35 1.53 -5.65 0.38
N TRP A 36 0.67 -6.58 0.79
CA TRP A 36 -0.71 -6.69 0.33
C TRP A 36 -1.59 -5.70 1.07
N THR A 37 -2.39 -4.94 0.33
CA THR A 37 -3.41 -4.01 0.82
C THR A 37 -4.80 -4.53 0.50
N TYR A 38 -5.76 -4.25 1.39
CA TYR A 38 -7.14 -4.67 1.26
C TYR A 38 -8.04 -3.46 1.00
N TRP A 39 -8.93 -3.59 0.01
CA TRP A 39 -9.73 -2.52 -0.55
C TRP A 39 -11.19 -2.92 -0.66
N LEU A 40 -12.07 -1.93 -0.54
CA LEU A 40 -13.52 -2.08 -0.62
C LEU A 40 -14.06 -1.15 -1.68
N ASP A 41 -15.11 -1.59 -2.39
CA ASP A 41 -15.91 -0.66 -3.19
C ASP A 41 -16.67 0.30 -2.29
N ARG A 42 -16.59 1.57 -2.64
CA ARG A 42 -17.46 2.62 -2.13
C ARG A 42 -17.90 3.50 -3.29
N ASP A 43 -19.17 3.40 -3.63
CA ASP A 43 -19.81 4.21 -4.69
C ASP A 43 -19.10 4.09 -6.07
N GLY A 44 -18.65 2.88 -6.41
CA GLY A 44 -17.94 2.60 -7.67
C GLY A 44 -16.46 2.96 -7.67
N GLY A 45 -15.90 3.32 -6.51
CA GLY A 45 -14.48 3.63 -6.31
C GLY A 45 -13.83 2.79 -5.23
N TRP A 46 -12.49 2.67 -5.28
CA TRP A 46 -11.74 1.97 -4.27
C TRP A 46 -11.53 2.81 -3.01
N SER A 47 -11.79 2.21 -1.86
CA SER A 47 -11.50 2.75 -0.53
C SER A 47 -10.63 1.77 0.23
N PHE A 48 -9.50 2.23 0.75
CA PHE A 48 -8.62 1.42 1.60
C PHE A 48 -9.36 0.97 2.87
N SER A 49 -9.24 -0.32 3.20
CA SER A 49 -9.81 -0.86 4.44
C SER A 49 -8.80 -0.79 5.58
N SER A 50 -9.15 -0.05 6.63
CA SER A 50 -8.40 -0.07 7.90
C SER A 50 -8.68 -1.30 8.76
N LEU A 51 -9.74 -2.06 8.45
CA LEU A 51 -10.08 -3.31 9.11
C LEU A 51 -9.52 -4.48 8.30
N GLY A 52 -8.93 -5.45 8.98
CA GLY A 52 -8.52 -6.71 8.36
C GLY A 52 -9.73 -7.50 7.83
N PRO A 53 -9.54 -8.36 6.82
CA PRO A 53 -10.62 -9.08 6.16
C PRO A 53 -11.38 -10.05 7.10
N ALA A 54 -10.72 -10.56 8.14
CA ALA A 54 -11.36 -11.43 9.14
C ALA A 54 -12.37 -10.70 10.06
N PHE A 55 -12.31 -9.38 10.10
CA PHE A 55 -13.18 -8.54 10.94
C PHE A 55 -14.32 -7.89 10.15
N ARG A 56 -14.50 -8.31 8.91
CA ARG A 56 -15.53 -7.79 8.02
C ARG A 56 -16.32 -8.92 7.38
N THR A 57 -17.64 -8.81 7.44
CA THR A 57 -18.59 -9.69 6.74
C THR A 57 -19.19 -8.89 5.59
N PRO A 58 -18.75 -9.09 4.33
CA PRO A 58 -19.31 -8.38 3.17
C PRO A 58 -20.77 -8.78 2.93
N ALA A 59 -21.58 -7.85 2.46
CA ALA A 59 -22.96 -8.13 2.03
C ALA A 59 -22.97 -8.74 0.61
N ASP A 60 -24.14 -9.29 0.17
CA ASP A 60 -24.35 -9.62 -1.24
C ASP A 60 -24.19 -8.34 -2.09
N GLY A 61 -23.50 -8.45 -3.22
CA GLY A 61 -23.20 -7.31 -4.08
C GLY A 61 -21.92 -6.55 -3.74
N SER A 62 -21.20 -6.91 -2.67
CA SER A 62 -19.94 -6.27 -2.31
C SER A 62 -18.83 -6.55 -3.34
N VAL A 63 -17.90 -5.59 -3.46
CA VAL A 63 -16.64 -5.77 -4.19
C VAL A 63 -15.48 -5.63 -3.21
N GLU A 64 -14.61 -6.62 -3.18
CA GLU A 64 -13.42 -6.66 -2.36
C GLU A 64 -12.17 -6.80 -3.22
N GLY A 65 -11.18 -5.97 -2.96
CA GLY A 65 -9.96 -5.88 -3.74
C GLY A 65 -8.71 -6.13 -2.91
N TRP A 66 -7.76 -6.80 -3.52
CA TRP A 66 -6.42 -7.02 -2.99
C TRP A 66 -5.38 -6.45 -3.95
N ARG A 67 -4.46 -5.65 -3.43
CA ARG A 67 -3.37 -5.07 -4.20
C ARG A 67 -2.04 -5.31 -3.50
N PHE A 68 -1.09 -5.91 -4.22
CA PHE A 68 0.31 -5.93 -3.82
C PHE A 68 1.05 -4.76 -4.45
N GLY A 69 1.88 -4.08 -3.69
CA GLY A 69 2.64 -2.95 -4.22
C GLY A 69 3.57 -2.32 -3.21
N VAL A 70 4.31 -1.33 -3.69
CA VAL A 70 5.17 -0.45 -2.90
C VAL A 70 4.46 0.88 -2.70
N THR A 71 4.37 1.34 -1.47
CA THR A 71 3.73 2.62 -1.13
C THR A 71 4.48 3.34 -0.02
N ALA A 72 4.61 4.66 -0.15
CA ALA A 72 5.07 5.55 0.92
C ALA A 72 3.90 6.06 1.79
N VAL A 73 2.67 6.02 1.24
CA VAL A 73 1.45 6.46 1.91
C VAL A 73 0.45 5.31 1.91
N VAL A 74 0.03 4.90 3.10
CA VAL A 74 -0.95 3.81 3.25
C VAL A 74 -2.26 4.17 2.55
N GLY A 75 -2.74 3.28 1.66
CA GLY A 75 -4.02 3.46 0.98
C GLY A 75 -4.00 4.39 -0.22
N ASP A 76 -2.84 4.63 -0.85
CA ASP A 76 -2.71 5.44 -2.05
C ASP A 76 -2.67 4.64 -3.37
N THR A 77 -2.51 3.32 -3.29
CA THR A 77 -2.32 2.45 -4.46
C THR A 77 -3.42 1.39 -4.53
N PRO A 78 -4.60 1.69 -5.09
CA PRO A 78 -5.70 0.74 -5.23
C PRO A 78 -5.43 -0.33 -6.31
N PRO A 79 -6.26 -1.41 -6.35
CA PRO A 79 -6.29 -2.33 -7.48
C PRO A 79 -6.48 -1.58 -8.81
N ARG A 80 -5.81 -2.03 -9.88
CA ARG A 80 -5.87 -1.38 -11.20
C ARG A 80 -7.20 -1.62 -11.92
N ALA A 81 -7.88 -2.73 -11.61
CA ALA A 81 -9.21 -3.00 -12.15
C ALA A 81 -10.26 -2.13 -11.44
N ALA A 82 -11.31 -1.75 -12.14
CA ALA A 82 -12.42 -1.02 -11.56
C ALA A 82 -13.17 -1.85 -10.51
N ALA A 83 -13.65 -1.21 -9.46
CA ALA A 83 -14.52 -1.81 -8.46
C ALA A 83 -15.95 -1.95 -9.05
N SER A 84 -16.23 -3.06 -9.72
CA SER A 84 -17.53 -3.26 -10.37
C SER A 84 -18.09 -4.66 -10.07
N PHE A 85 -19.11 -4.71 -9.23
CA PHE A 85 -19.83 -5.95 -8.98
C PHE A 85 -20.48 -6.50 -10.26
N ALA A 86 -21.13 -5.64 -11.03
CA ALA A 86 -21.80 -6.05 -12.27
C ALA A 86 -20.85 -6.67 -13.29
N ALA A 87 -19.63 -6.14 -13.41
CA ALA A 87 -18.63 -6.67 -14.32
C ALA A 87 -18.11 -8.05 -13.92
N VAL A 88 -18.10 -8.37 -12.62
CA VAL A 88 -17.50 -9.60 -12.09
C VAL A 88 -18.58 -10.66 -11.78
N CYS A 89 -19.73 -10.24 -11.27
CA CYS A 89 -20.79 -11.11 -10.76
C CYS A 89 -22.12 -10.97 -11.53
N GLY A 90 -22.21 -10.13 -12.56
CA GLY A 90 -23.47 -9.84 -13.25
C GLY A 90 -24.20 -11.08 -13.77
N ASP A 91 -23.46 -12.07 -14.27
CA ASP A 91 -24.00 -13.33 -14.80
C ASP A 91 -24.18 -14.43 -13.73
N THR A 92 -23.81 -14.16 -12.49
CA THR A 92 -23.93 -15.13 -11.38
C THR A 92 -25.30 -14.96 -10.71
N PRO A 93 -26.20 -15.95 -10.74
CA PRO A 93 -27.50 -15.85 -10.10
C PRO A 93 -27.36 -15.76 -8.57
N SER A 94 -28.32 -15.08 -7.92
CA SER A 94 -28.43 -15.10 -6.46
C SER A 94 -28.98 -16.46 -5.98
N GLU A 95 -28.48 -16.92 -4.84
CA GLU A 95 -28.91 -18.14 -4.17
C GLU A 95 -29.41 -17.80 -2.77
N GLU A 96 -30.52 -18.46 -2.32
CA GLU A 96 -31.04 -18.26 -0.97
C GLU A 96 -30.02 -18.72 0.08
N GLY A 97 -29.84 -17.91 1.14
CA GLY A 97 -28.87 -18.18 2.21
C GLY A 97 -27.39 -18.00 1.79
N ARG A 98 -27.14 -17.50 0.58
CA ARG A 98 -25.80 -17.23 0.05
C ARG A 98 -25.65 -15.78 -0.32
N LYS A 99 -24.41 -15.37 -0.45
CA LYS A 99 -24.03 -14.04 -0.97
C LYS A 99 -23.01 -14.15 -2.08
N ARG A 100 -23.04 -13.20 -3.00
CA ARG A 100 -22.05 -13.05 -4.07
C ARG A 100 -21.14 -11.88 -3.73
N VAL A 101 -19.85 -12.10 -3.83
CA VAL A 101 -18.82 -11.08 -3.61
C VAL A 101 -17.90 -11.08 -4.82
N ALA A 102 -17.73 -9.92 -5.44
CA ALA A 102 -16.78 -9.75 -6.50
C ALA A 102 -15.37 -9.61 -5.86
N LEU A 103 -14.54 -10.63 -6.02
CA LEU A 103 -13.16 -10.64 -5.54
C LEU A 103 -12.22 -10.24 -6.67
N ILE A 104 -11.40 -9.22 -6.42
CA ILE A 104 -10.38 -8.73 -7.35
C ILE A 104 -9.02 -8.86 -6.68
N VAL A 105 -8.07 -9.55 -7.33
CA VAL A 105 -6.71 -9.73 -6.84
C VAL A 105 -5.74 -9.19 -7.86
N ASP A 106 -4.99 -8.18 -7.47
CA ASP A 106 -4.00 -7.50 -8.29
C ASP A 106 -2.60 -7.63 -7.66
N PRO A 107 -1.74 -8.53 -8.19
CA PRO A 107 -0.39 -8.74 -7.69
C PRO A 107 0.59 -7.59 -7.95
N GLY A 108 0.12 -6.49 -8.53
CA GLY A 108 0.96 -5.34 -8.77
C GLY A 108 1.76 -5.37 -10.07
N PHE A 109 2.75 -4.52 -10.12
CA PHE A 109 3.72 -4.51 -11.22
C PHE A 109 4.93 -5.38 -10.89
N THR A 110 5.60 -5.90 -11.91
CA THR A 110 6.81 -6.71 -11.72
C THR A 110 7.92 -5.95 -10.99
N GLN A 111 8.01 -4.65 -11.19
CA GLN A 111 8.98 -3.78 -10.51
C GLN A 111 8.73 -3.64 -9.01
N ASP A 112 7.50 -3.87 -8.56
CA ASP A 112 7.13 -3.82 -7.14
C ASP A 112 7.40 -5.17 -6.45
N ALA A 113 7.64 -6.23 -7.22
CA ALA A 113 7.88 -7.57 -6.71
C ALA A 113 9.26 -7.69 -6.02
N PRO A 114 9.44 -8.65 -5.09
CA PRO A 114 10.75 -9.05 -4.64
C PRO A 114 11.65 -9.48 -5.81
N ALA A 115 12.95 -9.31 -5.66
CA ALA A 115 13.91 -9.66 -6.71
C ALA A 115 13.75 -11.13 -7.15
N GLY A 116 13.57 -11.33 -8.45
CA GLY A 116 13.39 -12.67 -9.04
C GLY A 116 11.99 -13.25 -8.91
N GLU A 117 11.03 -12.50 -8.35
CA GLU A 117 9.64 -12.93 -8.22
C GLU A 117 8.70 -12.18 -9.19
N SER A 118 7.55 -12.78 -9.47
CA SER A 118 6.44 -12.16 -10.19
C SER A 118 5.11 -12.69 -9.63
N GLY A 119 4.18 -11.79 -9.34
CA GLY A 119 2.84 -12.14 -8.86
C GLY A 119 1.87 -12.61 -9.96
N GLY A 120 2.29 -12.52 -11.21
CA GLY A 120 1.43 -12.84 -12.36
C GLY A 120 0.44 -11.71 -12.72
N SER A 121 -0.62 -12.07 -13.43
CA SER A 121 -1.64 -11.13 -13.87
C SER A 121 -2.69 -10.88 -12.81
N ALA A 122 -3.27 -9.68 -12.80
CA ALA A 122 -4.47 -9.39 -12.02
C ALA A 122 -5.66 -10.24 -12.54
N TRP A 123 -6.54 -10.63 -11.65
CA TRP A 123 -7.73 -11.40 -11.95
C TRP A 123 -8.92 -10.99 -11.09
N ALA A 124 -10.11 -11.32 -11.56
CA ALA A 124 -11.35 -11.10 -10.83
C ALA A 124 -12.21 -12.36 -10.88
N ARG A 125 -12.98 -12.62 -9.82
CA ARG A 125 -13.87 -13.78 -9.72
C ARG A 125 -15.07 -13.46 -8.85
N CYS A 126 -16.26 -13.93 -9.29
CA CYS A 126 -17.44 -13.93 -8.44
C CYS A 126 -17.37 -15.11 -7.46
N VAL A 127 -17.41 -14.80 -6.17
CA VAL A 127 -17.38 -15.79 -5.10
C VAL A 127 -18.76 -15.89 -4.48
N VAL A 128 -19.38 -17.09 -4.55
CA VAL A 128 -20.65 -17.41 -3.86
C VAL A 128 -20.30 -18.06 -2.53
N ALA A 129 -20.66 -17.41 -1.43
CA ALA A 129 -20.27 -17.82 -0.08
C ALA A 129 -21.48 -17.86 0.86
N GLY A 130 -21.32 -18.47 2.04
CA GLY A 130 -22.30 -18.40 3.12
C GLY A 130 -22.52 -16.97 3.59
N ILE A 131 -23.72 -16.67 4.09
CA ILE A 131 -24.10 -15.30 4.51
C ILE A 131 -23.14 -14.72 5.55
N ASP A 132 -22.59 -15.54 6.45
CA ASP A 132 -21.70 -15.13 7.53
C ASP A 132 -20.20 -15.15 7.16
N ALA A 133 -19.84 -15.58 5.93
CA ALA A 133 -18.46 -15.66 5.50
C ALA A 133 -17.79 -14.28 5.58
N THR A 134 -16.61 -14.20 6.20
CA THR A 134 -15.81 -12.98 6.29
C THR A 134 -15.07 -12.70 4.98
N GLY A 135 -14.50 -11.51 4.82
CA GLY A 135 -13.60 -11.21 3.70
C GLY A 135 -12.38 -12.15 3.66
N PHE A 136 -11.93 -12.63 4.82
CA PHE A 136 -10.89 -13.65 4.91
C PHE A 136 -11.34 -14.99 4.36
N ASP A 137 -12.55 -15.46 4.70
CA ASP A 137 -13.13 -16.68 4.16
C ASP A 137 -13.33 -16.59 2.64
N ILE A 138 -13.73 -15.43 2.13
CA ILE A 138 -13.86 -15.16 0.69
C ILE A 138 -12.53 -15.39 -0.02
N VAL A 139 -11.45 -14.73 0.41
CA VAL A 139 -10.16 -14.84 -0.28
C VAL A 139 -9.54 -16.23 -0.11
N THR A 140 -9.63 -16.85 1.06
CA THR A 140 -9.07 -18.19 1.32
C THR A 140 -9.78 -19.30 0.58
N SER A 141 -11.07 -19.09 0.22
CA SER A 141 -11.81 -20.04 -0.63
C SER A 141 -11.27 -20.09 -2.07
N GLN A 142 -10.55 -19.08 -2.51
CA GLN A 142 -10.08 -18.94 -3.90
C GLN A 142 -8.59 -19.16 -4.09
N VAL A 143 -7.78 -18.85 -3.07
CA VAL A 143 -6.32 -18.94 -3.14
C VAL A 143 -5.73 -19.37 -1.80
N SER A 144 -4.51 -19.93 -1.85
CA SER A 144 -3.73 -20.15 -0.64
C SER A 144 -3.31 -18.80 -0.03
N VAL A 145 -3.43 -18.69 1.28
CA VAL A 145 -3.09 -17.46 2.02
C VAL A 145 -2.05 -17.77 3.08
N ARG A 146 -0.95 -17.03 3.08
CA ARG A 146 0.03 -17.06 4.17
C ARG A 146 -0.13 -15.80 5.02
N THR A 147 -0.23 -16.01 6.32
CA THR A 147 -0.38 -14.93 7.29
C THR A 147 0.75 -14.93 8.31
N GLN A 148 1.10 -13.76 8.85
CA GLN A 148 2.01 -13.62 9.96
C GLN A 148 1.58 -12.44 10.84
N ARG A 149 1.39 -12.68 12.13
CA ARG A 149 1.00 -11.65 13.12
C ARG A 149 -0.23 -10.84 12.70
N GLY A 150 -1.22 -11.49 12.08
CA GLY A 150 -2.44 -10.84 11.61
C GLY A 150 -2.34 -10.14 10.25
N LEU A 151 -1.17 -10.11 9.63
CA LEU A 151 -0.98 -9.57 8.29
C LEU A 151 -1.12 -10.67 7.23
N ILE A 152 -1.68 -10.32 6.09
CA ILE A 152 -1.62 -11.15 4.89
C ILE A 152 -0.25 -10.97 4.25
N CYS A 153 0.54 -12.04 4.22
CA CYS A 153 1.89 -12.03 3.68
C CYS A 153 1.94 -12.47 2.22
N SER A 154 1.05 -13.40 1.84
CA SER A 154 1.06 -13.98 0.51
C SER A 154 -0.33 -14.40 0.09
N LEU A 155 -0.68 -14.16 -1.17
CA LEU A 155 -1.83 -14.70 -1.86
C LEU A 155 -1.34 -15.55 -3.03
N ASN A 156 -1.81 -16.80 -3.11
CA ASN A 156 -1.41 -17.77 -4.13
C ASN A 156 0.12 -17.98 -4.23
N GLY A 157 0.81 -17.96 -3.07
CA GLY A 157 2.25 -18.14 -2.99
C GLY A 157 3.10 -16.89 -3.30
N PHE A 158 2.49 -15.74 -3.64
CA PHE A 158 3.21 -14.51 -3.93
C PHE A 158 2.96 -13.42 -2.87
N PRO A 159 4.02 -12.75 -2.36
CA PRO A 159 5.42 -13.11 -2.51
C PRO A 159 5.76 -14.41 -1.74
N ALA A 160 6.84 -15.10 -2.15
CA ALA A 160 7.19 -16.40 -1.62
C ALA A 160 7.60 -16.36 -0.14
N SER A 161 8.38 -15.36 0.27
CA SER A 161 8.96 -15.28 1.61
C SER A 161 8.65 -14.00 2.38
N GLU A 162 8.55 -12.85 1.72
CA GLU A 162 8.35 -11.56 2.37
C GLU A 162 6.98 -11.42 3.04
N CYS A 163 6.93 -10.57 4.09
CA CYS A 163 5.70 -10.18 4.76
C CYS A 163 5.80 -8.74 5.28
N ALA A 164 5.22 -7.80 4.56
CA ALA A 164 5.21 -6.37 4.91
C ALA A 164 6.61 -5.80 5.19
N VAL A 165 7.42 -5.67 4.15
CA VAL A 165 8.82 -5.20 4.26
C VAL A 165 8.88 -3.69 4.18
N THR A 166 9.72 -3.08 5.02
CA THR A 166 10.13 -1.69 4.87
C THR A 166 11.27 -1.62 3.85
N LEU A 167 11.06 -0.82 2.81
CA LEU A 167 12.09 -0.50 1.82
C LEU A 167 12.72 0.83 2.23
N ARG A 168 14.05 0.85 2.32
CA ARG A 168 14.83 2.07 2.49
C ARG A 168 15.55 2.33 1.19
N ASP A 169 15.50 3.55 0.69
CA ASP A 169 16.39 3.94 -0.37
C ASP A 169 17.83 3.80 0.12
N PRO A 170 18.75 3.28 -0.70
CA PRO A 170 20.17 3.27 -0.33
C PRO A 170 20.61 4.70 0.00
N ASP A 171 21.30 4.86 1.13
CA ASP A 171 21.91 6.13 1.51
C ASP A 171 22.64 6.72 0.30
N PRO A 172 22.47 8.02 -0.01
CA PRO A 172 23.25 8.64 -1.06
C PRO A 172 24.72 8.46 -0.72
N GLN A 173 25.43 7.69 -1.56
CA GLN A 173 26.87 7.54 -1.38
C GLN A 173 27.52 8.92 -1.37
N PRO A 174 28.42 9.22 -0.41
CA PRO A 174 29.17 10.45 -0.44
C PRO A 174 29.94 10.49 -1.77
N THR A 175 29.60 11.46 -2.61
CA THR A 175 30.36 11.75 -3.80
C THR A 175 31.79 12.07 -3.36
N SER A 176 32.72 11.15 -3.59
CA SER A 176 34.14 11.39 -3.40
C SER A 176 34.56 12.48 -4.41
N THR A 177 34.86 13.66 -3.88
CA THR A 177 35.48 14.76 -4.59
C THR A 177 36.98 14.52 -4.67
#